data_72e8037006025d4543e1f27b7d5c795d
#
_entry.id   72e8037006025d4543e1f27b7d5c795d
#
_cell.length_a   1.000
_cell.length_b   1.000
_cell.length_c   1.000
_cell.angle_alpha   90.00
_cell.angle_beta   90.00
_cell.angle_gamma   90.00
#
_symmetry.space_group_name_H-M   'P 1'
#
loop_
_entity.id
_entity.type
_entity.pdbx_description
1 polymer ?
#
loop_
_entity_poly.entity_id
_entity_poly.type
_entity_poly.pdbx_seq_one_letter_code
_entity_poly.pdbx_strand_id
1 'polypeptide(L)'
;MKLNEDGKTVAAMDCLVPGIGEIIGGSQREDDYDKLLARIHELGLKEEDYDFYLDLRRYGSARHAGFGLGFERCVMYLTGMSNIRDVIPFPRTVNNCEL
;
A
#
# COMPACT_ATOMS: atom_id res chain seq x y z
N MET A 1 0.24 -8.88 -2.82
CA MET A 1 0.28 -8.55 -4.25
C MET A 1 0.18 -9.83 -5.06
N LYS A 2 -0.51 -9.78 -6.19
CA LYS A 2 -0.66 -10.91 -7.09
C LYS A 2 0.65 -11.20 -7.81
N LEU A 3 1.14 -12.45 -7.74
CA LEU A 3 2.30 -12.87 -8.53
C LEU A 3 1.94 -12.95 -10.02
N ASN A 4 2.85 -12.51 -10.88
CA ASN A 4 2.76 -12.72 -12.32
C ASN A 4 3.10 -14.18 -12.65
N GLU A 5 2.84 -14.58 -13.89
CA GLU A 5 3.05 -15.97 -14.36
C GLU A 5 4.50 -16.45 -14.21
N ASP A 6 5.47 -15.54 -14.23
CA ASP A 6 6.90 -15.88 -14.06
C ASP A 6 7.28 -16.27 -12.62
N GLY A 7 6.41 -16.03 -11.65
CA GLY A 7 6.65 -16.32 -10.24
C GLY A 7 7.72 -15.44 -9.57
N LYS A 8 8.26 -14.46 -10.28
CA LYS A 8 9.35 -13.60 -9.80
C LYS A 8 8.95 -12.15 -9.63
N THR A 9 7.92 -11.71 -10.36
CA THR A 9 7.42 -10.35 -10.33
C THR A 9 5.98 -10.32 -9.85
N VAL A 10 5.51 -9.14 -9.48
CA VAL A 10 4.13 -8.93 -9.01
C VAL A 10 3.43 -7.90 -9.88
N ALA A 11 2.09 -7.98 -9.91
CA ALA A 11 1.25 -7.02 -10.63
C ALA A 11 1.09 -5.76 -9.76
N ALA A 12 2.10 -4.91 -9.79
CA ALA A 12 2.15 -3.69 -8.99
C ALA A 12 2.64 -2.51 -9.83
N MET A 13 2.35 -1.29 -9.36
CA MET A 13 2.76 -0.07 -10.03
C MET A 13 2.98 1.03 -9.00
N ASP A 14 3.89 1.94 -9.33
CA ASP A 14 4.07 3.19 -8.62
C ASP A 14 3.96 4.34 -9.63
N CYS A 15 3.41 5.45 -9.19
CA CYS A 15 3.39 6.68 -9.97
C CYS A 15 4.38 7.67 -9.35
N LEU A 16 5.39 8.04 -10.13
CA LEU A 16 6.45 8.96 -9.71
C LEU A 16 6.28 10.30 -10.43
N VAL A 17 6.43 11.39 -9.69
CA VAL A 17 6.34 12.74 -10.24
C VAL A 17 7.62 13.51 -9.96
N PRO A 18 8.01 14.48 -10.82
CA PRO A 18 9.22 15.25 -10.62
C PRO A 18 9.25 15.98 -9.27
N GLY A 19 10.39 15.95 -8.61
CA GLY A 19 10.63 16.68 -7.36
C GLY A 19 10.06 16.07 -6.11
N ILE A 20 9.05 15.22 -6.21
CA ILE A 20 8.39 14.59 -5.07
C ILE A 20 8.73 13.09 -4.98
N GLY A 21 8.82 12.42 -6.13
CA GLY A 21 8.97 10.98 -6.19
C GLY A 21 7.61 10.30 -6.26
N GLU A 22 7.44 9.21 -5.52
CA GLU A 22 6.19 8.43 -5.52
C GLU A 22 5.04 9.18 -4.87
N ILE A 23 3.92 9.32 -5.59
CA ILE A 23 2.66 9.84 -5.04
C ILE A 23 1.56 8.79 -5.01
N ILE A 24 1.64 7.75 -5.84
CA ILE A 24 0.68 6.65 -5.88
C ILE A 24 1.44 5.34 -5.90
N GLY A 25 1.00 4.40 -5.06
CA GLY A 25 1.43 3.00 -5.13
C GLY A 25 0.20 2.11 -5.16
N GLY A 26 0.22 1.11 -6.02
CA GLY A 26 -0.92 0.22 -6.16
C GLY A 26 -0.54 -1.17 -6.63
N SER A 27 -1.46 -2.11 -6.47
CA SER A 27 -1.26 -3.47 -6.95
C SER A 27 -2.58 -4.19 -7.14
N GLN A 28 -2.56 -5.20 -7.99
CA GLN A 28 -3.56 -6.25 -7.95
C GLN A 28 -3.34 -7.09 -6.71
N ARG A 29 -4.41 -7.41 -5.99
CA ARG A 29 -4.33 -8.19 -4.77
C ARG A 29 -4.41 -9.68 -5.07
N GLU A 30 -3.77 -10.50 -4.21
CA GLU A 30 -3.88 -11.95 -4.32
C GLU A 30 -5.31 -12.37 -3.96
N ASP A 31 -5.97 -13.09 -4.85
CA ASP A 31 -7.35 -13.55 -4.69
C ASP A 31 -7.46 -15.06 -4.42
N ASP A 32 -6.35 -15.78 -4.44
CA ASP A 32 -6.30 -17.22 -4.15
C ASP A 32 -5.95 -17.44 -2.67
N TYR A 33 -6.85 -18.12 -1.94
CA TYR A 33 -6.67 -18.38 -0.50
C TYR A 33 -5.37 -19.15 -0.21
N ASP A 34 -5.11 -20.22 -0.96
CA ASP A 34 -3.95 -21.09 -0.70
C ASP A 34 -2.64 -20.36 -0.96
N LYS A 35 -2.56 -19.57 -2.02
CA LYS A 35 -1.38 -18.77 -2.34
C LYS A 35 -1.13 -17.69 -1.29
N LEU A 36 -2.18 -17.03 -0.82
CA LEU A 36 -2.08 -16.01 0.22
C LEU A 36 -1.60 -16.62 1.53
N LEU A 37 -2.18 -17.76 1.93
CA LEU A 37 -1.77 -18.48 3.14
C LEU A 37 -0.31 -18.93 3.08
N ALA A 38 0.10 -19.49 1.94
CA ALA A 38 1.49 -19.91 1.73
C ALA A 38 2.46 -18.73 1.86
N ARG A 39 2.09 -17.56 1.34
CA ARG A 39 2.90 -16.35 1.43
C ARG A 39 3.01 -15.83 2.86
N ILE A 40 1.94 -15.88 3.63
CA ILE A 40 1.95 -15.52 5.05
C ILE A 40 2.92 -16.40 5.81
N HIS A 41 2.89 -17.70 5.60
CA HIS A 41 3.81 -18.64 6.24
C HIS A 41 5.27 -18.42 5.79
N GLU A 42 5.49 -18.19 4.50
CA GLU A 42 6.81 -17.93 3.93
C GLU A 42 7.48 -16.70 4.55
N LEU A 43 6.69 -15.66 4.86
CA LEU A 43 7.17 -14.43 5.49
C LEU A 43 7.33 -14.56 7.01
N GLY A 44 6.99 -15.71 7.59
CA GLY A 44 7.08 -15.92 9.04
C GLY A 44 6.01 -15.19 9.84
N LEU A 45 4.93 -14.77 9.20
CA LEU A 45 3.82 -14.08 9.85
C LEU A 45 2.87 -15.08 10.49
N LYS A 46 2.14 -14.64 11.52
CA LYS A 46 1.15 -15.48 12.19
C LYS A 46 -0.17 -15.44 11.42
N GLU A 47 -0.69 -16.61 11.08
CA GLU A 47 -1.98 -16.75 10.41
C GLU A 47 -3.11 -16.07 11.18
N GLU A 48 -3.11 -16.19 12.50
CA GLU A 48 -4.14 -15.65 13.39
C GLU A 48 -4.31 -14.13 13.25
N ASP A 49 -3.23 -13.41 12.99
CA ASP A 49 -3.26 -11.96 12.84
C ASP A 49 -3.89 -11.52 11.51
N TYR A 50 -4.04 -12.44 10.57
CA TYR A 50 -4.55 -12.19 9.22
C TYR A 50 -5.83 -12.96 8.90
N ASP A 51 -6.48 -13.57 9.90
CA ASP A 51 -7.70 -14.36 9.68
C ASP A 51 -8.79 -13.56 8.96
N PHE A 52 -9.01 -12.33 9.35
CA PHE A 52 -9.99 -11.46 8.71
C PHE A 52 -9.69 -11.23 7.22
N TYR A 53 -8.42 -11.15 6.88
CA TYR A 53 -7.96 -10.93 5.51
C TYR A 53 -8.07 -12.20 4.67
N LEU A 54 -7.75 -13.35 5.28
CA LEU A 54 -7.92 -14.66 4.67
C LEU A 54 -9.39 -14.99 4.42
N ASP A 55 -10.28 -14.60 5.33
CA ASP A 55 -11.71 -14.83 5.20
C ASP A 55 -12.31 -14.17 3.96
N LEU A 56 -11.77 -13.05 3.53
CA LEU A 56 -12.15 -12.38 2.27
C LEU A 56 -11.87 -13.26 1.03
N ARG A 57 -11.07 -14.31 1.17
CA ARG A 57 -10.78 -15.27 0.10
C ARG A 57 -11.46 -16.61 0.37
N ARG A 58 -11.65 -16.97 1.64
CA ARG A 58 -12.29 -18.22 2.06
C ARG A 58 -13.75 -18.27 1.67
N TYR A 59 -14.47 -17.17 1.83
CA TYR A 59 -15.91 -17.06 1.60
C TYR A 59 -16.29 -16.55 0.20
N GLY A 60 -15.38 -16.61 -0.72
CA GLY A 60 -15.56 -16.13 -2.08
C GLY A 60 -14.63 -14.96 -2.36
N SER A 61 -14.16 -14.90 -3.58
CA SER A 61 -13.16 -13.92 -3.97
C SER A 61 -13.45 -13.39 -5.36
N ALA A 62 -13.01 -12.16 -5.61
CA ALA A 62 -13.07 -11.54 -6.92
C ALA A 62 -11.68 -10.99 -7.28
N ARG A 63 -11.39 -10.92 -8.56
CA ARG A 63 -10.20 -10.20 -9.02
C ARG A 63 -10.36 -8.74 -8.63
N HIS A 64 -9.41 -8.22 -7.88
CA HIS A 64 -9.46 -6.85 -7.40
C HIS A 64 -8.07 -6.25 -7.28
N ALA A 65 -8.04 -4.93 -7.32
CA ALA A 65 -6.83 -4.14 -7.17
C ALA A 65 -7.14 -2.93 -6.30
N GLY A 66 -6.09 -2.31 -5.81
CA GLY A 66 -6.22 -1.10 -5.02
C GLY A 66 -4.99 -0.23 -5.16
N PHE A 67 -5.13 1.04 -4.82
CA PHE A 67 -4.02 1.97 -4.80
C PHE A 67 -4.15 2.91 -3.59
N GLY A 68 -3.01 3.42 -3.15
CA GLY A 68 -2.94 4.49 -2.17
C GLY A 68 -2.40 5.75 -2.82
N LEU A 69 -3.07 6.87 -2.59
CA LEU A 69 -2.58 8.18 -2.99
C LEU A 69 -2.05 8.91 -1.75
N GLY A 70 -0.80 9.31 -1.77
CA GLY A 70 -0.23 10.19 -0.76
C GLY A 70 -0.81 11.58 -0.92
N PHE A 71 -1.85 11.89 -0.16
CA PHE A 71 -2.57 13.16 -0.29
C PHE A 71 -1.66 14.35 -0.04
N GLU A 72 -0.83 14.30 0.98
CA GLU A 72 0.11 15.36 1.32
C GLU A 72 1.16 15.54 0.21
N ARG A 73 1.65 14.45 -0.34
CA ARG A 73 2.58 14.50 -1.47
C ARG A 73 1.93 15.11 -2.71
N CYS A 74 0.68 14.79 -2.95
CA CYS A 74 -0.10 15.37 -4.05
C CYS A 74 -0.26 16.89 -3.87
N VAL A 75 -0.57 17.36 -2.66
CA VAL A 75 -0.66 18.78 -2.35
C VAL A 75 0.68 19.47 -2.56
N MET A 76 1.78 18.85 -2.09
CA MET A 76 3.13 19.38 -2.33
C MET A 76 3.42 19.55 -3.82
N TYR A 77 3.09 18.55 -4.61
CA TYR A 77 3.32 18.55 -6.06
C TYR A 77 2.53 19.66 -6.76
N LEU A 78 1.25 19.81 -6.42
CA LEU A 78 0.36 20.79 -7.05
C LEU A 78 0.65 22.23 -6.61
N THR A 79 1.13 22.44 -5.39
CA THR A 79 1.41 23.77 -4.83
C THR A 79 2.86 24.20 -4.97
N GLY A 80 3.76 23.28 -5.30
CA GLY A 80 5.19 23.55 -5.35
C GLY A 80 5.87 23.65 -3.98
N MET A 81 5.16 23.28 -2.90
CA MET A 81 5.74 23.25 -1.55
C MET A 81 6.78 22.14 -1.43
N SER A 82 7.90 22.42 -0.78
CA SER A 82 9.01 21.48 -0.61
C SER A 82 9.03 20.73 0.70
N ASN A 83 8.25 21.17 1.69
CA ASN A 83 8.20 20.58 3.02
C ASN A 83 6.81 20.07 3.35
N ILE A 84 6.71 18.78 3.67
CA ILE A 84 5.43 18.13 4.00
C ILE A 84 4.72 18.78 5.20
N ARG A 85 5.46 19.39 6.11
CA ARG A 85 4.88 20.08 7.27
C ARG A 85 4.02 21.27 6.87
N ASP A 86 4.27 21.87 5.72
CA ASP A 86 3.55 23.04 5.21
C ASP A 86 2.21 22.68 4.55
N VAL A 87 1.95 21.40 4.31
CA VAL A 87 0.73 20.93 3.64
C VAL A 87 -0.22 20.17 4.57
N ILE A 88 0.09 20.08 5.85
CA ILE A 88 -0.77 19.48 6.86
C ILE A 88 -1.08 20.50 7.98
N PRO A 89 -2.33 20.48 8.51
CA PRO A 89 -2.72 21.49 9.52
C PRO A 89 -1.98 21.35 10.85
N PHE A 90 -1.68 20.10 11.28
CA PHE A 90 -1.06 19.83 12.57
C PHE A 90 0.12 18.87 12.39
N PRO A 91 1.26 19.37 11.89
CA PRO A 91 2.40 18.50 11.62
C PRO A 91 2.97 17.87 12.89
N ARG A 92 3.29 16.60 12.79
CA ARG A 92 3.95 15.84 13.87
C ARG A 92 5.44 15.74 13.58
N THR A 93 6.24 16.09 14.54
CA THR A 93 7.71 16.01 14.45
C THR A 93 8.26 15.41 15.73
N VAL A 94 9.56 15.19 15.76
CA VAL A 94 10.22 14.69 16.97
C VAL A 94 9.94 15.66 18.13
N ASN A 95 9.41 15.14 19.24
CA ASN A 95 9.00 15.90 20.44
C ASN A 95 7.89 16.94 20.21
N ASN A 96 7.17 16.87 19.09
CA ASN A 96 6.06 17.75 18.79
C ASN A 96 4.84 16.95 18.32
N CYS A 97 3.80 16.95 19.16
CA CYS A 97 2.53 16.29 18.88
C CYS A 97 1.36 17.18 19.39
N GLU A 98 1.45 18.47 19.11
CA GLU A 98 0.44 19.44 19.49
C GLU A 98 -0.61 19.63 18.38
N LEU A 99 -1.82 19.83 18.76
CA LEU A 99 -2.94 20.15 17.85
C LEU A 99 -3.06 21.66 17.62
#